data_f1d124802bf198be56b4826b038d351d
#
_entry.id   f1d124802bf198be56b4826b038d351d
#
_cell.length_a   1.000
_cell.length_b   1.000
_cell.length_c   1.000
_cell.angle_alpha   90.00
_cell.angle_beta   90.00
_cell.angle_gamma   90.00
#
_symmetry.space_group_name_H-M   'P 1'
#
loop_
_entity.id
_entity.type
_entity.pdbx_description
1 polymer ?
#
loop_
_entity_poly.entity_id
_entity_poly.type
_entity_poly.pdbx_seq_one_letter_code
_entity_poly.pdbx_strand_id
1 'polypeptide(L)'
;MKWGILLMFKINNLANQTSHIVTEQKGIFSIVEHNVDFSVAPCNAMEEYYMSQMNVKRKQAIANLNGKVGLVLQAGAMQYIVGNVQATTGLKGVGDFLGKMVKSSVTKESAIKPEYVGTGVLVTEPTYKYLLTENVGDWTGGLV
;
A
#
# COMPACT_ATOMS: atom_id res chain seq x y z
N MET A 1 3.29 9.89 36.75
CA MET A 1 2.15 9.20 36.12
C MET A 1 2.51 8.96 34.66
N LYS A 2 2.83 7.72 34.27
CA LYS A 2 3.01 7.35 32.86
C LYS A 2 1.64 7.21 32.24
N TRP A 3 1.24 8.13 31.41
CA TRP A 3 0.08 7.96 30.54
C TRP A 3 0.47 6.89 29.52
N GLY A 4 -0.04 5.69 29.70
CA GLY A 4 0.04 4.66 28.68
C GLY A 4 -0.69 5.16 27.44
N ILE A 5 0.02 5.23 26.32
CA ILE A 5 -0.61 5.42 25.01
C ILE A 5 -1.51 4.19 24.82
N LEU A 6 -2.80 4.38 25.08
CA LEU A 6 -3.78 3.37 24.74
C LEU A 6 -3.76 3.28 23.22
N LEU A 7 -3.24 2.18 22.69
CA LEU A 7 -3.39 1.88 21.27
C LEU A 7 -4.89 1.84 20.99
N MET A 8 -5.42 2.91 20.40
CA MET A 8 -6.85 3.09 20.15
C MET A 8 -7.39 2.13 19.09
N PHE A 9 -6.50 1.35 18.46
CA PHE A 9 -6.88 0.41 17.42
C PHE A 9 -5.96 -0.81 17.45
N LYS A 10 -6.50 -1.96 17.15
CA LYS A 10 -5.77 -3.22 17.03
C LYS A 10 -6.41 -4.05 15.91
N ILE A 11 -5.60 -4.41 14.93
CA ILE A 11 -6.00 -5.41 13.94
C ILE A 11 -5.45 -6.74 14.42
N ASN A 12 -6.36 -7.67 14.74
CA ASN A 12 -5.97 -9.01 15.16
C ASN A 12 -5.81 -9.90 13.93
N ASN A 13 -4.71 -10.64 13.89
CA ASN A 13 -4.45 -11.67 12.88
C ASN A 13 -4.44 -11.17 11.43
N LEU A 14 -4.20 -9.89 11.16
CA LEU A 14 -4.17 -9.36 9.80
C LEU A 14 -3.17 -10.12 8.90
N ALA A 15 -1.99 -10.45 9.43
CA ALA A 15 -0.96 -11.18 8.69
C ALA A 15 -0.97 -12.70 8.93
N ASN A 16 -1.80 -13.21 9.83
CA ASN A 16 -1.81 -14.61 10.25
C ASN A 16 -3.15 -15.32 10.00
N GLN A 17 -3.89 -14.87 9.00
CA GLN A 17 -5.12 -15.52 8.61
C GLN A 17 -4.83 -16.75 7.75
N THR A 18 -5.71 -17.74 7.77
CA THR A 18 -5.58 -18.95 6.94
C THR A 18 -5.78 -18.68 5.45
N SER A 19 -6.42 -17.55 5.10
CA SER A 19 -6.68 -17.13 3.73
C SER A 19 -5.46 -16.53 3.02
N HIS A 20 -4.40 -16.18 3.76
CA HIS A 20 -3.18 -15.63 3.18
C HIS A 20 -1.94 -15.98 4.01
N ILE A 21 -0.78 -15.83 3.40
CA ILE A 21 0.53 -16.05 4.02
C ILE A 21 1.40 -14.80 3.85
N VAL A 22 2.27 -14.54 4.81
CA VAL A 22 3.33 -13.52 4.68
C VAL A 22 4.48 -14.14 3.91
N THR A 23 4.78 -13.58 2.74
CA THR A 23 5.88 -14.06 1.87
C THR A 23 7.16 -13.29 2.07
N GLU A 24 7.08 -12.03 2.50
CA GLU A 24 8.24 -11.18 2.74
C GLU A 24 7.94 -10.18 3.86
N GLN A 25 8.94 -9.86 4.66
CA GLN A 25 8.88 -8.81 5.67
C GLN A 25 10.16 -8.01 5.68
N LYS A 26 10.08 -6.69 5.44
CA LYS A 26 11.23 -5.79 5.40
C LYS A 26 10.86 -4.39 5.87
N GLY A 27 11.53 -3.91 6.89
CA GLY A 27 11.25 -2.60 7.48
C GLY A 27 9.82 -2.49 7.99
N ILE A 28 9.07 -1.51 7.48
CA ILE A 28 7.66 -1.31 7.84
C ILE A 28 6.70 -2.17 7.01
N PHE A 29 7.20 -2.86 5.98
CA PHE A 29 6.40 -3.60 5.03
C PHE A 29 6.32 -5.09 5.34
N SER A 30 5.14 -5.65 5.12
CA SER A 30 4.89 -7.09 5.02
C SER A 30 4.16 -7.34 3.72
N ILE A 31 4.68 -8.23 2.88
CA ILE A 31 3.99 -8.67 1.68
C ILE A 31 3.20 -9.93 2.01
N VAL A 32 1.92 -9.89 1.76
CA VAL A 32 1.02 -11.04 1.94
C VAL A 32 0.57 -11.56 0.58
N GLU A 33 0.46 -12.88 0.48
CA GLU A 33 -0.08 -13.58 -0.67
C GLU A 33 -1.38 -14.27 -0.27
N HIS A 34 -2.43 -14.03 -1.03
CA HIS A 34 -3.75 -14.59 -0.76
C HIS A 34 -3.86 -15.99 -1.34
N ASN A 35 -4.21 -16.97 -0.50
CA ASN A 35 -4.44 -18.34 -0.92
C ASN A 35 -5.78 -18.51 -1.65
N VAL A 36 -6.76 -17.68 -1.27
CA VAL A 36 -8.11 -17.68 -1.80
C VAL A 36 -8.57 -16.24 -1.97
N ASP A 37 -9.20 -15.94 -3.09
CA ASP A 37 -9.87 -14.65 -3.31
C ASP A 37 -11.38 -14.88 -3.33
N PHE A 38 -12.09 -14.21 -2.41
CA PHE A 38 -13.55 -14.28 -2.28
C PHE A 38 -14.27 -13.10 -2.93
N SER A 39 -13.53 -12.15 -3.51
CA SER A 39 -14.04 -10.86 -3.98
C SER A 39 -14.07 -10.74 -5.51
N VAL A 40 -14.24 -11.86 -6.21
CA VAL A 40 -14.23 -11.88 -7.68
C VAL A 40 -15.50 -11.24 -8.22
N ALA A 41 -15.35 -10.14 -8.95
CA ALA A 41 -16.44 -9.60 -9.74
C ALA A 41 -16.70 -10.50 -10.97
N PRO A 42 -17.96 -10.70 -11.40
CA PRO A 42 -18.28 -11.56 -12.52
C PRO A 42 -17.53 -11.23 -13.82
N CYS A 43 -17.23 -9.96 -14.06
CA CYS A 43 -16.45 -9.51 -15.22
C CYS A 43 -14.99 -9.97 -15.20
N ASN A 44 -14.44 -10.30 -14.02
CA ASN A 44 -13.05 -10.73 -13.83
C ASN A 44 -12.93 -12.25 -13.64
N ALA A 45 -14.03 -12.98 -13.69
CA ALA A 45 -14.03 -14.43 -13.41
C ALA A 45 -13.10 -15.21 -14.35
N MET A 46 -12.98 -14.79 -15.60
CA MET A 46 -12.08 -15.43 -16.56
C MET A 46 -10.61 -15.22 -16.21
N GLU A 47 -10.23 -14.00 -15.84
CA GLU A 47 -8.87 -13.67 -15.39
C GLU A 47 -8.52 -14.48 -14.14
N GLU A 48 -9.40 -14.49 -13.15
CA GLU A 48 -9.22 -15.26 -11.91
C GLU A 48 -9.05 -16.77 -12.17
N TYR A 49 -9.86 -17.29 -13.08
CA TYR A 49 -9.76 -18.70 -13.45
C TYR A 49 -8.38 -19.03 -14.04
N TYR A 50 -7.89 -18.25 -15.01
CA TYR A 50 -6.58 -18.51 -15.61
C TYR A 50 -5.42 -18.26 -14.63
N MET A 51 -5.50 -17.23 -13.79
CA MET A 51 -4.50 -17.00 -12.75
C MET A 51 -4.43 -18.18 -11.78
N SER A 52 -5.59 -18.71 -11.38
CA SER A 52 -5.66 -19.91 -10.55
C SER A 52 -5.02 -21.14 -11.21
N GLN A 53 -5.26 -21.35 -12.51
CA GLN A 53 -4.66 -22.47 -13.26
C GLN A 53 -3.13 -22.34 -13.35
N MET A 54 -2.62 -21.12 -13.43
CA MET A 54 -1.18 -20.84 -13.44
C MET A 54 -0.55 -20.77 -12.05
N ASN A 55 -1.33 -20.99 -10.99
CA ASN A 55 -0.92 -20.81 -9.59
C ASN A 55 -0.39 -19.39 -9.29
N VAL A 56 -0.93 -18.40 -9.98
CA VAL A 56 -0.64 -16.98 -9.73
C VAL A 56 -1.65 -16.46 -8.72
N LYS A 57 -1.14 -15.91 -7.62
CA LYS A 57 -1.96 -15.43 -6.50
C LYS A 57 -1.85 -13.94 -6.35
N ARG A 58 -2.92 -13.32 -5.84
CA ARG A 58 -2.90 -11.88 -5.52
C ARG A 58 -2.02 -11.61 -4.31
N LYS A 59 -1.36 -10.48 -4.35
CA LYS A 59 -0.50 -9.98 -3.29
C LYS A 59 -0.93 -8.59 -2.84
N GLN A 60 -0.66 -8.29 -1.58
CA GLN A 60 -0.84 -6.95 -1.01
C GLN A 60 0.36 -6.58 -0.17
N ALA A 61 0.68 -5.30 -0.12
CA ALA A 61 1.62 -4.77 0.85
C ALA A 61 0.86 -4.24 2.07
N ILE A 62 1.30 -4.62 3.25
CA ILE A 62 0.85 -4.09 4.53
C ILE A 62 1.99 -3.25 5.09
N ALA A 63 1.73 -1.96 5.34
CA ALA A 63 2.70 -1.05 5.92
C ALA A 63 2.32 -0.71 7.37
N ASN A 64 3.22 -0.99 8.30
CA ASN A 64 3.07 -0.64 9.71
C ASN A 64 3.73 0.72 9.97
N LEU A 65 2.93 1.77 10.00
CA LEU A 65 3.38 3.14 10.23
C LEU A 65 3.56 3.38 11.73
N ASN A 66 4.73 3.88 12.11
CA ASN A 66 5.12 4.10 13.50
C ASN A 66 5.27 5.58 13.90
N GLY A 67 4.84 6.49 13.05
CA GLY A 67 4.93 7.93 13.23
C GLY A 67 6.30 8.55 12.93
N LYS A 68 7.30 7.74 12.61
CA LYS A 68 8.67 8.22 12.33
C LYS A 68 8.97 8.38 10.84
N VAL A 69 8.28 7.62 10.01
CA VAL A 69 8.50 7.56 8.57
C VAL A 69 7.19 7.79 7.85
N GLY A 70 7.19 8.68 6.87
CA GLY A 70 6.09 8.87 5.94
C GLY A 70 6.13 7.82 4.83
N LEU A 71 4.97 7.44 4.33
CA LEU A 71 4.81 6.51 3.22
C LEU A 71 4.17 7.23 2.03
N VAL A 72 4.88 7.28 0.93
CA VAL A 72 4.35 7.84 -0.32
C VAL A 72 3.86 6.70 -1.21
N LEU A 73 2.64 6.80 -1.70
CA LEU A 73 2.05 5.84 -2.61
C LEU A 73 1.64 6.48 -3.93
N GLN A 74 1.55 5.66 -4.96
CA GLN A 74 0.86 6.05 -6.18
C GLN A 74 -0.63 6.25 -5.86
N ALA A 75 -1.27 7.24 -6.50
CA ALA A 75 -2.69 7.46 -6.35
C ALA A 75 -3.48 6.19 -6.71
N GLY A 76 -4.44 5.83 -5.86
CA GLY A 76 -5.26 4.63 -6.02
C GLY A 76 -4.61 3.32 -5.52
N ALA A 77 -3.38 3.37 -5.03
CA ALA A 77 -2.74 2.15 -4.52
C ALA A 77 -3.14 1.77 -3.09
N MET A 78 -3.76 2.67 -2.35
CA MET A 78 -4.22 2.42 -0.98
C MET A 78 -5.64 1.89 -0.99
N GLN A 79 -5.87 0.75 -0.35
CA GLN A 79 -7.19 0.17 -0.15
C GLN A 79 -7.85 0.69 1.12
N TYR A 80 -7.18 0.56 2.26
CA TYR A 80 -7.68 1.09 3.52
C TYR A 80 -6.55 1.39 4.52
N ILE A 81 -6.91 2.18 5.53
CA ILE A 81 -6.05 2.56 6.64
C ILE A 81 -6.77 2.29 7.95
N VAL A 82 -6.04 1.83 8.95
CA VAL A 82 -6.51 1.71 10.33
C VAL A 82 -5.52 2.40 11.25
N GLY A 83 -6.01 3.34 12.03
CA GLY A 83 -5.20 4.06 13.01
C GLY A 83 -5.26 5.58 12.87
N ASN A 84 -4.32 6.26 13.52
CA ASN A 84 -4.17 7.70 13.44
C ASN A 84 -3.16 8.06 12.35
N VAL A 85 -3.60 7.98 11.10
CA VAL A 85 -2.80 8.27 9.91
C VAL A 85 -3.47 9.39 9.12
N GLN A 86 -2.69 10.38 8.74
CA GLN A 86 -3.13 11.49 7.90
C GLN A 86 -2.56 11.34 6.50
N ALA A 87 -3.40 11.52 5.49
CA ALA A 87 -2.97 11.60 4.11
C ALA A 87 -2.73 13.07 3.74
N THR A 88 -1.54 13.38 3.26
CA THR A 88 -1.19 14.69 2.73
C THR A 88 -0.93 14.57 1.24
N THR A 89 -1.46 15.48 0.45
CA THR A 89 -1.24 15.48 -0.99
C THR A 89 0.02 16.27 -1.40
N GLY A 90 0.72 16.84 -0.43
CA GLY A 90 1.85 17.75 -0.69
C GLY A 90 1.44 19.03 -1.44
N LEU A 91 0.14 19.33 -1.50
CA LEU A 91 -0.41 20.49 -2.21
C LEU A 91 -0.52 21.66 -1.25
N LYS A 92 0.22 22.73 -1.53
CA LYS A 92 0.23 23.95 -0.71
C LYS A 92 -0.83 25.00 -1.13
N GLY A 93 -1.80 24.64 -1.98
CA GLY A 93 -2.87 25.54 -2.40
C GLY A 93 -3.54 25.16 -3.72
N VAL A 94 -4.63 25.87 -4.06
CA VAL A 94 -5.45 25.61 -5.25
C VAL A 94 -4.65 25.75 -6.55
N GLY A 95 -3.69 26.68 -6.62
CA GLY A 95 -2.84 26.88 -7.80
C GLY A 95 -1.88 25.72 -8.06
N ASP A 96 -1.37 25.10 -6.99
CA ASP A 96 -0.49 23.93 -7.08
C ASP A 96 -1.25 22.66 -7.52
N PHE A 97 -2.51 22.55 -7.10
CA PHE A 97 -3.44 21.52 -7.53
C PHE A 97 -3.71 21.57 -9.05
N LEU A 98 -4.05 22.75 -9.56
CA LEU A 98 -4.33 22.94 -11.00
C LEU A 98 -3.08 22.65 -11.86
N GLY A 99 -1.90 23.13 -11.43
CA GLY A 99 -0.65 22.87 -12.15
C GLY A 99 -0.28 21.38 -12.22
N LYS A 100 -0.51 20.62 -11.16
CA LYS A 100 -0.27 19.18 -11.12
C LYS A 100 -1.32 18.39 -11.91
N MET A 101 -2.56 18.84 -11.93
CA MET A 101 -3.64 18.22 -12.69
C MET A 101 -3.40 18.33 -14.19
N VAL A 102 -2.93 19.48 -14.68
CA VAL A 102 -2.56 19.67 -16.10
C VAL A 102 -1.36 18.78 -16.48
N LYS A 103 -0.32 18.69 -15.64
CA LYS A 103 0.83 17.83 -15.88
C LYS A 103 0.45 16.34 -15.93
N SER A 104 -0.42 15.87 -15.04
CA SER A 104 -0.89 14.48 -15.04
C SER A 104 -1.66 14.09 -16.28
N SER A 105 -2.38 15.03 -16.87
CA SER A 105 -3.11 14.81 -18.13
C SER A 105 -2.17 14.62 -19.32
N VAL A 106 -0.99 15.25 -19.30
CA VAL A 106 -0.01 15.17 -20.39
C VAL A 106 0.87 13.93 -20.30
N THR A 107 1.23 13.52 -19.08
CA THR A 107 2.22 12.42 -18.85
C THR A 107 1.59 11.07 -18.60
N LYS A 108 0.26 10.97 -18.48
CA LYS A 108 -0.48 9.77 -18.03
C LYS A 108 -0.05 9.24 -16.66
N GLU A 109 0.84 9.92 -15.97
CA GLU A 109 1.19 9.63 -14.59
C GLU A 109 0.39 10.54 -13.65
N SER A 110 -0.15 9.96 -12.57
CA SER A 110 -0.76 10.77 -11.52
C SER A 110 0.32 11.66 -10.89
N ALA A 111 0.27 12.96 -11.15
CA ALA A 111 1.17 13.93 -10.55
C ALA A 111 0.97 14.06 -9.02
N ILE A 112 -0.11 13.48 -8.50
CA ILE A 112 -0.46 13.49 -7.09
C ILE A 112 -0.05 12.15 -6.50
N LYS A 113 0.99 12.18 -5.66
CA LYS A 113 1.44 11.03 -4.87
C LYS A 113 1.14 11.35 -3.40
N PRO A 114 0.05 10.82 -2.83
CA PRO A 114 -0.28 11.08 -1.43
C PRO A 114 0.81 10.49 -0.51
N GLU A 115 1.17 11.28 0.50
CA GLU A 115 2.02 10.86 1.59
C GLU A 115 1.15 10.56 2.82
N TYR A 116 1.41 9.45 3.46
CA TYR A 116 0.70 8.97 4.64
C TYR A 116 1.63 9.04 5.85
N VAL A 117 1.25 9.82 6.85
CA VAL A 117 2.06 10.06 8.05
C VAL A 117 1.23 9.78 9.29
N GLY A 118 1.81 9.12 10.27
CA GLY A 118 1.13 8.83 11.54
C GLY A 118 1.43 7.45 12.06
N THR A 119 0.55 6.96 12.93
CA THR A 119 0.70 5.63 13.54
C THR A 119 -0.51 4.78 13.18
N GLY A 120 -0.27 3.65 12.53
CA GLY A 120 -1.35 2.79 12.07
C GLY A 120 -0.88 1.73 11.09
N VAL A 121 -1.85 1.11 10.46
CA VAL A 121 -1.63 0.12 9.41
C VAL A 121 -2.29 0.61 8.13
N LEU A 122 -1.52 0.60 7.05
CA LEU A 122 -2.01 0.88 5.72
C LEU A 122 -1.90 -0.38 4.88
N VAL A 123 -2.96 -0.69 4.14
CA VAL A 123 -3.02 -1.85 3.24
C VAL A 123 -3.26 -1.37 1.83
N THR A 124 -2.48 -1.90 0.88
CA THR A 124 -2.59 -1.55 -0.53
C THR A 124 -3.68 -2.36 -1.22
N GLU A 125 -4.10 -1.92 -2.41
CA GLU A 125 -4.96 -2.73 -3.28
C GLU A 125 -4.28 -4.06 -3.64
N PRO A 126 -5.05 -5.16 -3.71
CA PRO A 126 -4.53 -6.45 -4.14
C PRO A 126 -4.14 -6.42 -5.62
N THR A 127 -3.04 -7.10 -5.95
CA THR A 127 -2.51 -7.12 -7.31
C THR A 127 -1.92 -8.48 -7.67
N TYR A 128 -1.97 -8.86 -8.95
CA TYR A 128 -1.22 -10.01 -9.50
C TYR A 128 0.24 -9.67 -9.85
N LYS A 129 0.62 -8.40 -9.75
CA LYS A 129 2.01 -7.97 -10.01
C LYS A 129 2.94 -8.49 -8.92
N TYR A 130 4.21 -8.63 -9.25
CA TYR A 130 5.25 -8.83 -8.27
C TYR A 130 5.39 -7.61 -7.38
N LEU A 131 5.49 -7.83 -6.08
CA LEU A 131 5.82 -6.82 -5.09
C LEU A 131 7.23 -7.12 -4.59
N LEU A 132 8.15 -6.22 -4.87
CA LEU A 132 9.54 -6.33 -4.45
C LEU A 132 9.82 -5.23 -3.43
N THR A 133 10.57 -5.56 -2.38
CA THR A 133 11.03 -4.57 -1.41
C THR A 133 12.53 -4.37 -1.55
N GLU A 134 12.93 -3.16 -1.94
CA GLU A 134 14.33 -2.77 -2.11
C GLU A 134 14.75 -1.74 -1.07
N ASN A 135 15.95 -1.89 -0.55
CA ASN A 135 16.56 -0.88 0.30
C ASN A 135 17.44 0.02 -0.57
N VAL A 136 16.97 1.22 -0.82
CA VAL A 136 17.69 2.20 -1.66
C VAL A 136 19.08 2.55 -1.10
N GLY A 137 19.28 2.41 0.22
CA GLY A 137 20.58 2.61 0.86
C GLY A 137 21.66 1.60 0.42
N ASP A 138 21.25 0.45 -0.12
CA ASP A 138 22.17 -0.58 -0.62
C ASP A 138 22.56 -0.35 -2.09
N TRP A 139 21.97 0.64 -2.74
CA TRP A 139 22.23 0.94 -4.16
C TRP A 139 23.47 1.80 -4.32
N THR A 140 24.29 1.45 -5.30
CA THR A 140 25.46 2.23 -5.70
C THR A 140 25.20 2.88 -7.06
N GLY A 141 25.51 4.18 -7.19
CA GLY A 141 25.35 4.90 -8.45
C GLY A 141 24.12 5.80 -8.57
N GLY A 142 23.30 5.87 -7.56
CA GLY A 142 22.13 6.76 -7.51
C GLY A 142 20.89 6.22 -8.21
N LEU A 143 19.78 6.87 -7.94
CA LEU A 143 18.49 6.65 -8.62
C LEU A 143 18.45 7.55 -9.87
N VAL A 144 18.14 6.99 -11.01
CA VAL A 144 17.85 7.71 -12.24
C VAL A 144 16.34 7.90 -12.37
#